data_a4f50504758732fdadf5bce4d5c7450a
#
_entry.id   a4f50504758732fdadf5bce4d5c7450a
#
_cell.length_a   1.000
_cell.length_b   1.000
_cell.length_c   1.000
_cell.angle_alpha   90.00
_cell.angle_beta   90.00
_cell.angle_gamma   90.00
#
_symmetry.space_group_name_H-M   'P 1'
#
loop_
_entity.id
_entity.type
_entity.pdbx_description
1 polymer ?
#
loop_
_entity_poly.entity_id
_entity_poly.type
_entity_poly.pdbx_seq_one_letter_code
_entity_poly.pdbx_strand_id
1 'polypeptide(L)'
;IKGANEAIARYREACCQRAAEMQLDGVICGHIHHPESSMEKGIHYINDGDWVENCSALGEDMEGNLSLIYYLEEMESTNNVTPIKAKASTSKAA
;
A
#
# COMPACT_ATOMS: atom_id res chain seq x y z
N ILE A 1 0.30 17.95 -13.06
CA ILE A 1 -0.16 17.52 -11.76
C ILE A 1 -1.58 16.95 -11.84
N LYS A 2 -2.46 17.68 -12.49
CA LYS A 2 -3.81 17.20 -12.68
C LYS A 2 -3.84 15.89 -13.47
N GLY A 3 -3.03 15.84 -14.54
CA GLY A 3 -2.93 14.63 -15.34
C GLY A 3 -2.37 13.46 -14.57
N ALA A 4 -1.42 13.73 -13.67
CA ALA A 4 -0.84 12.68 -12.84
C ALA A 4 -1.88 12.13 -11.87
N ASN A 5 -2.68 12.99 -11.27
CA ASN A 5 -3.73 12.53 -10.36
C ASN A 5 -4.78 11.72 -11.07
N GLU A 6 -5.11 12.11 -12.28
CA GLU A 6 -6.06 11.35 -13.08
C GLU A 6 -5.51 9.98 -13.46
N ALA A 7 -4.22 9.92 -13.79
CA ALA A 7 -3.58 8.66 -14.12
C ALA A 7 -3.54 7.73 -12.91
N ILE A 8 -3.26 8.27 -11.74
CA ILE A 8 -3.26 7.50 -10.50
C ILE A 8 -4.64 6.91 -10.24
N ALA A 9 -5.67 7.74 -10.42
CA ALA A 9 -7.04 7.27 -10.21
C ALA A 9 -7.42 6.18 -11.21
N ARG A 10 -7.06 6.35 -12.46
CA ARG A 10 -7.36 5.33 -13.48
C ARG A 10 -6.63 4.03 -13.20
N TYR A 11 -5.40 4.11 -12.72
CA TYR A 11 -4.65 2.92 -12.37
C TYR A 11 -5.34 2.16 -11.23
N ARG A 12 -5.74 2.89 -10.19
CA ARG A 12 -6.45 2.29 -9.07
C ARG A 12 -7.75 1.65 -9.52
N GLU A 13 -8.52 2.37 -10.33
CA GLU A 13 -9.80 1.84 -10.82
C GLU A 13 -9.62 0.57 -11.63
N ALA A 14 -8.61 0.55 -12.51
CA ALA A 14 -8.35 -0.62 -13.33
C ALA A 14 -7.95 -1.82 -12.49
N CYS A 15 -7.08 -1.60 -11.50
CA CYS A 15 -6.65 -2.68 -10.62
C CYS A 15 -7.80 -3.23 -9.80
N CYS A 16 -8.65 -2.34 -9.28
CA CYS A 16 -9.78 -2.76 -8.47
C CYS A 16 -10.83 -3.46 -9.31
N GLN A 17 -11.04 -3.01 -10.53
CA GLN A 17 -11.96 -3.68 -11.43
C GLN A 17 -11.49 -5.11 -11.73
N ARG A 18 -10.21 -5.28 -11.97
CA ARG A 18 -9.65 -6.60 -12.22
C ARG A 18 -9.81 -7.50 -11.00
N ALA A 19 -9.55 -6.96 -9.81
CA ALA A 19 -9.73 -7.72 -8.59
C ALA A 19 -11.18 -8.16 -8.40
N ALA A 20 -12.11 -7.26 -8.71
CA ALA A 20 -13.53 -7.57 -8.60
C ALA A 20 -13.94 -8.66 -9.58
N GLU A 21 -13.42 -8.59 -10.81
CA GLU A 21 -13.70 -9.63 -11.81
C GLU A 21 -13.20 -11.00 -11.37
N MET A 22 -12.11 -11.02 -10.65
CA MET A 22 -11.55 -12.25 -10.13
C MET A 22 -12.14 -12.65 -8.77
N GLN A 23 -13.10 -11.89 -8.29
CA GLN A 23 -13.77 -12.14 -7.02
C GLN A 23 -12.81 -12.11 -5.83
N LEU A 24 -11.89 -11.15 -5.86
CA LEU A 24 -10.92 -10.96 -4.78
C LEU A 24 -11.37 -9.83 -3.88
N ASP A 25 -10.90 -9.84 -2.64
CA ASP A 25 -11.24 -8.81 -1.66
C ASP A 25 -10.34 -7.59 -1.74
N GLY A 26 -9.19 -7.74 -2.34
CA GLY A 26 -8.24 -6.64 -2.44
C GLY A 26 -7.17 -6.91 -3.46
N VAL A 27 -6.33 -5.91 -3.67
CA VAL A 27 -5.25 -5.98 -4.63
C VAL A 27 -4.08 -5.15 -4.12
N ILE A 28 -2.88 -5.69 -4.27
CA ILE A 28 -1.65 -4.99 -3.92
C ILE A 28 -0.90 -4.73 -5.21
N CYS A 29 -0.56 -3.47 -5.41
CA CYS A 29 0.09 -3.01 -6.64
C CYS A 29 1.32 -2.17 -6.32
N GLY A 30 2.13 -1.94 -7.33
CA GLY A 30 3.27 -1.06 -7.24
C GLY A 30 3.37 -0.22 -8.51
N HIS A 31 4.57 -0.02 -8.99
CA HIS A 31 4.86 0.56 -10.31
C HIS A 31 4.72 2.08 -10.41
N ILE A 32 3.63 2.66 -9.92
CA ILE A 32 3.40 4.09 -10.12
C ILE A 32 4.02 4.96 -9.03
N HIS A 33 4.73 4.37 -8.09
CA HIS A 33 5.44 5.09 -7.03
C HIS A 33 4.54 6.04 -6.23
N HIS A 34 3.29 5.61 -6.01
CA HIS A 34 2.33 6.41 -5.26
C HIS A 34 1.73 5.53 -4.17
N PRO A 35 2.27 5.60 -2.94
CA PRO A 35 1.74 4.76 -1.86
C PRO A 35 0.31 5.17 -1.52
N GLU A 36 -0.54 4.19 -1.40
CA GLU A 36 -1.94 4.45 -1.11
C GLU A 36 -2.57 3.21 -0.48
N SER A 37 -3.46 3.43 0.47
CA SER A 37 -4.29 2.37 1.00
C SER A 37 -5.71 2.92 1.08
N SER A 38 -6.61 2.34 0.30
CA SER A 38 -7.96 2.86 0.22
C SER A 38 -8.94 1.75 -0.15
N MET A 39 -10.21 2.07 -0.02
CA MET A 39 -11.28 1.16 -0.44
C MET A 39 -11.92 1.72 -1.70
N GLU A 40 -12.07 0.89 -2.69
CA GLU A 40 -12.70 1.26 -3.95
C GLU A 40 -13.78 0.24 -4.28
N LYS A 41 -15.04 0.64 -4.13
CA LYS A 41 -16.18 -0.25 -4.44
C LYS A 41 -16.06 -1.61 -3.77
N GLY A 42 -15.68 -1.59 -2.50
CA GLY A 42 -15.56 -2.81 -1.72
C GLY A 42 -14.25 -3.56 -1.88
N ILE A 43 -13.36 -3.08 -2.70
CA ILE A 43 -12.05 -3.70 -2.92
C ILE A 43 -10.99 -2.91 -2.16
N HIS A 44 -10.18 -3.60 -1.36
CA HIS A 44 -9.08 -2.93 -0.66
C HIS A 44 -7.91 -2.79 -1.63
N TYR A 45 -7.63 -1.54 -1.98
CA TYR A 45 -6.54 -1.21 -2.90
C TYR A 45 -5.34 -0.75 -2.09
N ILE A 46 -4.18 -1.38 -2.32
CA ILE A 46 -2.95 -0.95 -1.68
C ILE A 46 -1.89 -0.84 -2.77
N ASN A 47 -1.24 0.32 -2.80
CA ASN A 47 -0.05 0.50 -3.60
C ASN A 47 1.11 0.70 -2.64
N ASP A 48 2.13 -0.12 -2.74
CA ASP A 48 3.24 -0.09 -1.79
C ASP A 48 4.19 1.09 -2.02
N GLY A 49 4.00 1.82 -3.10
CA GLY A 49 4.84 2.99 -3.38
C GLY A 49 6.19 2.59 -3.92
N ASP A 50 7.22 3.15 -3.29
CA ASP A 50 8.59 2.89 -3.73
C ASP A 50 9.56 3.13 -2.59
N TRP A 51 10.74 2.56 -2.70
CA TRP A 51 11.75 2.74 -1.67
C TRP A 51 12.62 3.97 -1.90
N VAL A 52 12.72 4.42 -3.15
CA VAL A 52 13.65 5.48 -3.52
C VAL A 52 13.15 6.87 -3.14
N GLU A 53 11.92 7.19 -3.50
CA GLU A 53 11.38 8.52 -3.26
C GLU A 53 10.58 8.60 -1.96
N ASN A 54 9.68 7.66 -1.76
CA ASN A 54 8.78 7.69 -0.62
C ASN A 54 9.26 6.87 0.55
N CYS A 55 10.18 5.96 0.31
CA CYS A 55 10.67 5.03 1.32
C CYS A 55 9.51 4.33 2.01
N SER A 56 8.55 3.88 1.21
CA SER A 56 7.36 3.22 1.70
C SER A 56 7.41 1.73 1.45
N ALA A 57 6.71 1.00 2.28
CA ALA A 57 6.64 -0.45 2.17
C ALA A 57 5.30 -0.92 2.71
N LEU A 58 4.95 -2.13 2.34
CA LEU A 58 3.75 -2.76 2.86
C LEU A 58 4.16 -3.76 3.93
N GLY A 59 3.51 -3.70 5.06
CA GLY A 59 3.75 -4.65 6.12
C GLY A 59 2.49 -5.37 6.52
N GLU A 60 2.65 -6.53 7.10
CA GLU A 60 1.53 -7.32 7.61
C GLU A 60 1.85 -7.71 9.05
N ASP A 61 0.90 -7.50 9.97
CA ASP A 61 1.12 -7.87 11.36
C ASP A 61 0.75 -9.34 11.60
N MET A 62 0.86 -9.76 12.85
CA MET A 62 0.64 -11.16 13.19
C MET A 62 -0.82 -11.58 13.03
N GLU A 63 -1.73 -10.62 13.02
CA GLU A 63 -3.15 -10.89 12.83
C GLU A 63 -3.58 -10.80 11.36
N GLY A 64 -2.64 -10.48 10.47
CA GLY A 64 -2.95 -10.40 9.05
C GLY A 64 -3.39 -9.02 8.59
N ASN A 65 -3.22 -8.01 9.42
CA ASN A 65 -3.57 -6.64 9.04
C ASN A 65 -2.47 -6.02 8.20
N LEU A 66 -2.85 -5.46 7.07
CA LEU A 66 -1.91 -4.83 6.14
C LEU A 66 -1.85 -3.33 6.39
N SER A 67 -0.65 -2.79 6.36
CA SER A 67 -0.47 -1.34 6.52
C SER A 67 0.71 -0.85 5.73
N LEU A 68 0.63 0.40 5.31
CA LEU A 68 1.76 1.07 4.68
C LEU A 68 2.69 1.60 5.75
N ILE A 69 3.98 1.38 5.54
CA ILE A 69 5.02 1.83 6.45
C ILE A 69 5.84 2.87 5.72
N TYR A 70 6.02 4.02 6.36
CA TYR A 70 6.82 5.12 5.79
C TYR A 70 8.09 5.22 6.61
N TYR A 71 9.17 4.70 6.06
CA TYR A 71 10.41 4.54 6.79
C TYR A 71 10.92 5.86 7.40
N LEU A 72 10.86 6.93 6.64
CA LEU A 72 11.36 8.21 7.14
C LEU A 72 10.54 8.72 8.30
N GLU A 73 9.23 8.56 8.25
CA GLU A 73 8.35 8.95 9.35
C GLU A 73 8.58 8.08 10.57
N GLU A 74 8.76 6.79 10.36
CA GLU A 74 9.05 5.88 11.45
C GLU A 74 10.38 6.22 12.11
N MET A 75 11.39 6.55 11.33
CA MET A 75 12.68 6.97 11.88
C MET A 75 12.56 8.22 12.72
N GLU A 76 11.76 9.18 12.29
CA GLU A 76 11.54 10.38 13.04
C GLU A 76 10.76 10.12 14.34
N SER A 77 9.71 9.34 14.25
CA SER A 77 8.87 9.05 15.40
C SER A 77 9.56 8.16 16.41
N THR A 78 10.50 7.32 15.97
CA THR A 78 11.21 6.39 16.86
C THR A 78 12.61 6.86 17.18
N ASN A 79 12.92 8.10 16.84
CA ASN A 79 14.25 8.63 16.97
C ASN A 79 14.84 8.43 18.35
N ASN A 80 14.02 8.41 19.35
CA ASN A 80 14.48 8.29 20.71
C ASN A 80 14.09 6.99 21.38
N VAL A 81 13.37 6.11 20.72
CA VAL A 81 12.69 5.11 21.50
C VAL A 81 12.63 3.74 20.90
N THR A 82 11.90 3.57 19.82
CA THR A 82 11.42 2.24 19.48
C THR A 82 11.87 1.83 18.10
N PRO A 83 12.45 0.66 17.96
CA PRO A 83 12.75 0.16 16.63
C PRO A 83 11.46 -0.05 15.83
N ILE A 84 11.58 0.07 14.53
CA ILE A 84 10.45 -0.15 13.64
C ILE A 84 9.96 -1.57 13.81
N LYS A 85 8.67 -1.70 14.05
CA LYS A 85 8.06 -3.01 14.19
C LYS A 85 7.57 -3.48 12.84
N ALA A 86 8.49 -3.84 12.01
CA ALA A 86 8.14 -4.44 10.75
C ALA A 86 8.13 -5.94 10.95
N LYS A 87 6.95 -6.52 10.98
CA LYS A 87 6.82 -7.96 11.11
C LYS A 87 6.23 -8.47 9.82
N ALA A 88 7.05 -9.11 9.06
CA ALA A 88 6.58 -9.72 7.84
C ALA A 88 5.97 -11.06 8.15
N SER A 89 4.87 -11.34 7.52
CA SER A 89 4.26 -12.65 7.60
C SER A 89 3.81 -13.03 6.19
N THR A 90 3.20 -14.19 6.08
CA THR A 90 2.70 -14.61 4.78
C THR A 90 1.60 -13.67 4.35
N SER A 91 1.76 -13.09 3.17
CA SER A 91 0.75 -12.19 2.65
C SER A 91 -0.53 -12.94 2.33
N LYS A 92 -1.64 -12.33 2.68
CA LYS A 92 -2.96 -12.86 2.35
C LYS A 92 -3.64 -12.07 1.27
N ALA A 93 -2.99 -11.06 0.79
CA ALA A 93 -3.54 -10.25 -0.29
C ALA A 93 -3.45 -11.01 -1.59
N ALA A 94 -4.40 -10.76 -2.44
CA ALA A 94 -4.47 -11.43 -3.73
C ALA A 94 -3.46 -10.85 -4.70
#